data_fca4ddd84914190c2323b616bcee1911
#
_entry.id   fca4ddd84914190c2323b616bcee1911
#
_cell.length_a   1.000
_cell.length_b   1.000
_cell.length_c   1.000
_cell.angle_alpha   90.00
_cell.angle_beta   90.00
_cell.angle_gamma   90.00
#
_symmetry.space_group_name_H-M   'P 1'
#
loop_
_entity.id
_entity.type
_entity.pdbx_description
1 polymer ?
#
loop_
_entity_poly.entity_id
_entity_poly.type
_entity_poly.pdbx_seq_one_letter_code
_entity_poly.pdbx_strand_id
1 'polypeptide(L)'
;MPQIINTNIPSLTAQRNLNSSQNDVATSLQRLSSGLRINSAKDDAAGLAISERFTTQIRGLNQAIRNANDGISLAQTAEGALGEVSSNLQRIRELAVQSANATNSDSDRAALNQEVQQRLAEIDRVASQTSFNGRNVLDGSFGSALFQVGANVGETIGLNLSTSIRTADVGAVATATSVDLDTLIAEGTTAVTGSAATYTFDATNLIGDYSTVPAVA
;
A
#
# COMPACT_ATOMS: atom_id res chain seq x y z
N MET A 1 79.24 -38.67 -7.73
CA MET A 1 77.99 -38.15 -8.34
C MET A 1 78.10 -38.36 -9.82
N PRO A 2 77.19 -39.06 -10.47
CA PRO A 2 77.21 -39.21 -11.92
C PRO A 2 77.05 -37.82 -12.55
N GLN A 3 78.05 -37.33 -13.25
CA GLN A 3 78.00 -36.11 -14.07
C GLN A 3 77.19 -36.43 -15.35
N ILE A 4 75.93 -36.12 -15.31
CA ILE A 4 75.04 -36.22 -16.45
C ILE A 4 75.24 -34.93 -17.26
N ILE A 5 75.91 -35.03 -18.45
CA ILE A 5 76.29 -33.86 -19.25
C ILE A 5 75.10 -33.21 -19.96
N ASN A 6 74.05 -33.95 -20.23
CA ASN A 6 72.89 -33.46 -21.02
C ASN A 6 71.63 -33.14 -20.21
N THR A 7 71.55 -33.43 -18.90
CA THR A 7 70.39 -33.19 -18.10
C THR A 7 70.77 -32.77 -16.67
N ASN A 8 70.75 -31.47 -16.40
CA ASN A 8 70.98 -30.95 -15.05
C ASN A 8 69.67 -30.97 -14.26
N ILE A 9 69.45 -32.05 -13.46
CA ILE A 9 68.24 -32.24 -12.64
C ILE A 9 68.05 -31.11 -11.63
N PRO A 10 69.06 -30.59 -10.90
CA PRO A 10 68.92 -29.41 -10.05
C PRO A 10 68.43 -28.17 -10.76
N SER A 11 68.94 -27.90 -12.01
CA SER A 11 68.49 -26.77 -12.83
C SER A 11 67.03 -26.92 -13.25
N LEU A 12 66.59 -28.10 -13.66
CA LEU A 12 65.20 -28.38 -14.01
C LEU A 12 64.24 -28.24 -12.79
N THR A 13 64.72 -28.66 -11.63
CA THR A 13 63.96 -28.50 -10.37
C THR A 13 63.83 -27.04 -9.99
N ALA A 14 64.93 -26.24 -10.12
CA ALA A 14 64.90 -24.80 -9.89
C ALA A 14 63.95 -24.06 -10.83
N GLN A 15 63.96 -24.44 -12.13
CA GLN A 15 63.04 -23.87 -13.11
C GLN A 15 61.57 -24.20 -12.80
N ARG A 16 61.26 -25.45 -12.40
CA ARG A 16 59.89 -25.81 -12.01
C ARG A 16 59.43 -25.00 -10.78
N ASN A 17 60.28 -24.87 -9.77
CA ASN A 17 59.98 -24.10 -8.55
C ASN A 17 59.78 -22.61 -8.88
N LEU A 18 60.60 -22.04 -9.77
CA LEU A 18 60.43 -20.67 -10.24
C LEU A 18 59.14 -20.45 -10.98
N ASN A 19 58.76 -21.36 -11.89
CA ASN A 19 57.47 -21.29 -12.61
C ASN A 19 56.28 -21.42 -11.65
N SER A 20 56.35 -22.29 -10.66
CA SER A 20 55.31 -22.41 -9.62
C SER A 20 55.19 -21.11 -8.83
N SER A 21 56.28 -20.56 -8.34
CA SER A 21 56.28 -19.29 -7.62
C SER A 21 55.74 -18.11 -8.44
N GLN A 22 56.08 -18.05 -9.75
CA GLN A 22 55.54 -17.02 -10.64
C GLN A 22 54.03 -17.12 -10.78
N ASN A 23 53.47 -18.33 -10.90
CA ASN A 23 52.01 -18.55 -10.95
C ASN A 23 51.31 -18.14 -9.64
N ASP A 24 51.90 -18.45 -8.50
CA ASP A 24 51.37 -18.08 -7.18
C ASP A 24 51.40 -16.56 -6.97
N VAL A 25 52.48 -15.89 -7.42
CA VAL A 25 52.59 -14.42 -7.40
C VAL A 25 51.54 -13.81 -8.34
N ALA A 26 51.37 -14.33 -9.57
CA ALA A 26 50.37 -13.83 -10.52
C ALA A 26 48.97 -13.94 -9.95
N THR A 27 48.63 -15.10 -9.32
CA THR A 27 47.32 -15.29 -8.65
C THR A 27 47.13 -14.32 -7.47
N SER A 28 48.19 -14.12 -6.68
CA SER A 28 48.13 -13.19 -5.54
C SER A 28 47.97 -11.73 -5.99
N LEU A 29 48.65 -11.32 -7.06
CA LEU A 29 48.47 -10.00 -7.67
C LEU A 29 47.06 -9.80 -8.22
N GLN A 30 46.51 -10.81 -8.88
CA GLN A 30 45.15 -10.76 -9.38
C GLN A 30 44.12 -10.58 -8.24
N ARG A 31 44.27 -11.34 -7.14
CA ARG A 31 43.41 -11.21 -5.94
C ARG A 31 43.56 -9.85 -5.26
N LEU A 32 44.81 -9.34 -5.18
CA LEU A 32 45.08 -8.01 -4.61
C LEU A 32 44.47 -6.89 -5.47
N SER A 33 44.58 -6.99 -6.79
CA SER A 33 44.03 -6.01 -7.72
C SER A 33 42.51 -6.00 -7.75
N SER A 34 41.87 -7.16 -7.72
CA SER A 34 40.39 -7.28 -7.71
C SER A 34 39.78 -7.06 -6.32
N GLY A 35 40.54 -7.24 -5.22
CA GLY A 35 40.06 -7.27 -3.86
C GLY A 35 39.23 -8.52 -3.53
N LEU A 36 39.11 -9.47 -4.45
CA LEU A 36 38.30 -10.67 -4.33
C LEU A 36 39.18 -11.92 -4.24
N ARG A 37 38.81 -12.84 -3.32
CA ARG A 37 39.48 -14.13 -3.17
C ARG A 37 39.16 -15.07 -4.35
N ILE A 38 37.91 -15.05 -4.82
CA ILE A 38 37.40 -15.84 -5.93
C ILE A 38 37.14 -14.87 -7.08
N ASN A 39 37.87 -14.98 -8.15
CA ASN A 39 37.81 -14.06 -9.30
C ASN A 39 37.23 -14.74 -10.55
N SER A 40 37.36 -16.05 -10.62
CA SER A 40 36.91 -16.85 -11.74
C SER A 40 36.40 -18.24 -11.30
N ALA A 41 35.62 -18.89 -12.16
CA ALA A 41 35.14 -20.25 -11.94
C ALA A 41 36.31 -21.27 -11.80
N LYS A 42 37.50 -20.93 -12.29
CA LYS A 42 38.72 -21.74 -12.16
C LYS A 42 39.22 -21.80 -10.71
N ASP A 43 38.99 -20.71 -9.94
CA ASP A 43 39.46 -20.61 -8.56
C ASP A 43 38.56 -21.44 -7.61
N ASP A 44 37.23 -21.27 -7.76
CA ASP A 44 36.21 -22.03 -7.04
C ASP A 44 34.86 -21.84 -7.73
N ALA A 45 34.41 -22.82 -8.49
CA ALA A 45 33.16 -22.79 -9.20
C ALA A 45 31.93 -22.78 -8.27
N ALA A 46 32.01 -23.54 -7.16
CA ALA A 46 30.93 -23.60 -6.19
C ALA A 46 30.81 -22.28 -5.39
N GLY A 47 31.94 -21.76 -4.94
CA GLY A 47 32.00 -20.49 -4.23
C GLY A 47 31.56 -19.32 -5.08
N LEU A 48 31.89 -19.31 -6.39
CA LEU A 48 31.42 -18.30 -7.32
C LEU A 48 29.90 -18.32 -7.48
N ALA A 49 29.30 -19.50 -7.69
CA ALA A 49 27.85 -19.65 -7.81
C ALA A 49 27.11 -19.20 -6.53
N ILE A 50 27.65 -19.49 -5.36
CA ILE A 50 27.11 -19.04 -4.07
C ILE A 50 27.22 -17.52 -3.96
N SER A 51 28.37 -16.94 -4.30
CA SER A 51 28.62 -15.50 -4.25
C SER A 51 27.67 -14.71 -5.16
N GLU A 52 27.46 -15.20 -6.39
CA GLU A 52 26.52 -14.59 -7.34
C GLU A 52 25.09 -14.64 -6.82
N ARG A 53 24.67 -15.78 -6.23
CA ARG A 53 23.35 -15.90 -5.63
C ARG A 53 23.17 -14.92 -4.47
N PHE A 54 24.15 -14.81 -3.58
CA PHE A 54 24.10 -13.85 -2.47
C PHE A 54 24.12 -12.40 -2.98
N THR A 55 24.93 -12.09 -4.00
CA THR A 55 24.96 -10.76 -4.60
C THR A 55 23.58 -10.39 -5.16
N THR A 56 22.93 -11.31 -5.85
CA THR A 56 21.58 -11.12 -6.37
C THR A 56 20.56 -10.92 -5.26
N GLN A 57 20.63 -11.73 -4.19
CA GLN A 57 19.76 -11.55 -3.03
C GLN A 57 19.97 -10.20 -2.32
N ILE A 58 21.22 -9.79 -2.12
CA ILE A 58 21.53 -8.49 -1.51
C ILE A 58 21.00 -7.33 -2.36
N ARG A 59 21.15 -7.39 -3.68
CA ARG A 59 20.59 -6.40 -4.58
C ARG A 59 19.06 -6.37 -4.52
N GLY A 60 18.43 -7.54 -4.48
CA GLY A 60 16.99 -7.69 -4.31
C GLY A 60 16.51 -7.10 -2.97
N LEU A 61 17.17 -7.43 -1.88
CA LEU A 61 16.85 -6.89 -0.55
C LEU A 61 17.06 -5.37 -0.46
N ASN A 62 18.10 -4.83 -1.07
CA ASN A 62 18.30 -3.38 -1.13
C ASN A 62 17.19 -2.67 -1.92
N GLN A 63 16.65 -3.29 -2.97
CA GLN A 63 15.48 -2.78 -3.66
C GLN A 63 14.22 -2.91 -2.81
N ALA A 64 14.07 -4.04 -2.13
CA ALA A 64 12.95 -4.30 -1.22
C ALA A 64 12.88 -3.28 -0.07
N ILE A 65 14.03 -2.89 0.49
CA ILE A 65 14.10 -1.83 1.50
C ILE A 65 13.60 -0.49 0.93
N ARG A 66 13.97 -0.13 -0.29
CA ARG A 66 13.45 1.09 -0.93
C ARG A 66 11.95 1.01 -1.14
N ASN A 67 11.44 -0.09 -1.66
CA ASN A 67 10.01 -0.32 -1.85
C ASN A 67 9.23 -0.27 -0.52
N ALA A 68 9.81 -0.81 0.56
CA ALA A 68 9.21 -0.74 1.89
C ALA A 68 9.12 0.71 2.39
N ASN A 69 10.17 1.52 2.19
CA ASN A 69 10.16 2.93 2.55
C ASN A 69 9.14 3.72 1.72
N ASP A 70 8.96 3.39 0.44
CA ASP A 70 7.92 3.99 -0.41
C ASP A 70 6.53 3.63 0.11
N GLY A 71 6.31 2.37 0.51
CA GLY A 71 5.06 1.93 1.14
C GLY A 71 4.78 2.63 2.47
N ILE A 72 5.79 2.81 3.32
CA ILE A 72 5.69 3.56 4.57
C ILE A 72 5.33 5.03 4.29
N SER A 73 5.98 5.66 3.32
CA SER A 73 5.70 7.05 2.96
C SER A 73 4.28 7.25 2.45
N LEU A 74 3.77 6.30 1.65
CA LEU A 74 2.39 6.27 1.21
C LEU A 74 1.42 6.14 2.41
N ALA A 75 1.69 5.20 3.31
CA ALA A 75 0.86 4.98 4.49
C ALA A 75 0.82 6.21 5.41
N GLN A 76 1.97 6.86 5.64
CA GLN A 76 2.05 8.09 6.42
C GLN A 76 1.29 9.25 5.78
N THR A 77 1.34 9.36 4.44
CA THR A 77 0.55 10.38 3.72
C THR A 77 -0.94 10.14 3.90
N ALA A 78 -1.39 8.88 3.77
CA ALA A 78 -2.79 8.52 3.99
C ALA A 78 -3.20 8.73 5.46
N GLU A 79 -2.36 8.34 6.42
CA GLU A 79 -2.61 8.51 7.86
C GLU A 79 -2.77 9.98 8.24
N GLY A 80 -1.89 10.86 7.75
CA GLY A 80 -1.98 12.29 7.99
C GLY A 80 -3.30 12.87 7.49
N ALA A 81 -3.71 12.52 6.27
CA ALA A 81 -4.97 12.97 5.71
C ALA A 81 -6.19 12.40 6.44
N LEU A 82 -6.15 11.11 6.86
CA LEU A 82 -7.20 10.51 7.67
C LEU A 82 -7.33 11.14 9.06
N GLY A 83 -6.23 11.62 9.63
CA GLY A 83 -6.23 12.41 10.86
C GLY A 83 -7.05 13.69 10.72
N GLU A 84 -6.88 14.42 9.63
CA GLU A 84 -7.66 15.63 9.33
C GLU A 84 -9.15 15.30 9.10
N VAL A 85 -9.45 14.23 8.37
CA VAL A 85 -10.83 13.77 8.20
C VAL A 85 -11.47 13.42 9.54
N SER A 86 -10.77 12.69 10.40
CA SER A 86 -11.26 12.34 11.74
C SER A 86 -11.56 13.58 12.58
N SER A 87 -10.69 14.58 12.54
CA SER A 87 -10.89 15.86 13.23
C SER A 87 -12.15 16.59 12.73
N ASN A 88 -12.34 16.65 11.41
CA ASN A 88 -13.53 17.27 10.82
C ASN A 88 -14.81 16.51 11.19
N LEU A 89 -14.79 15.17 11.20
CA LEU A 89 -15.94 14.35 11.59
C LEU A 89 -16.28 14.54 13.09
N GLN A 90 -15.29 14.66 13.97
CA GLN A 90 -15.51 14.96 15.38
C GLN A 90 -16.17 16.33 15.53
N ARG A 91 -15.71 17.34 14.77
CA ARG A 91 -16.32 18.67 14.79
C ARG A 91 -17.75 18.66 14.27
N ILE A 92 -18.05 17.93 13.21
CA ILE A 92 -19.41 17.73 12.70
C ILE A 92 -20.29 17.10 13.79
N ARG A 93 -19.78 16.10 14.51
CA ARG A 93 -20.52 15.48 15.63
C ARG A 93 -20.81 16.47 16.75
N GLU A 94 -19.85 17.31 17.13
CA GLU A 94 -20.06 18.38 18.14
C GLU A 94 -21.17 19.34 17.69
N LEU A 95 -21.12 19.82 16.44
CA LEU A 95 -22.11 20.71 15.87
C LEU A 95 -23.50 20.06 15.82
N ALA A 96 -23.58 18.78 15.49
CA ALA A 96 -24.84 18.04 15.49
C ALA A 96 -25.43 17.93 16.89
N VAL A 97 -24.62 17.61 17.90
CA VAL A 97 -25.04 17.58 19.31
C VAL A 97 -25.49 18.95 19.77
N GLN A 98 -24.76 20.00 19.41
CA GLN A 98 -25.13 21.38 19.72
C GLN A 98 -26.47 21.75 19.06
N SER A 99 -26.67 21.40 17.79
CA SER A 99 -27.89 21.69 17.04
C SER A 99 -29.14 20.97 17.63
N ALA A 100 -28.94 19.80 18.22
CA ALA A 100 -30.03 19.02 18.87
C ALA A 100 -30.61 19.68 20.14
N ASN A 101 -29.95 20.72 20.69
CA ASN A 101 -30.44 21.42 21.86
C ASN A 101 -31.70 22.22 21.54
N ALA A 102 -32.75 22.03 22.31
CA ALA A 102 -34.04 22.71 22.17
C ALA A 102 -34.00 24.25 22.33
N THR A 103 -32.91 24.80 22.90
CA THR A 103 -32.74 26.23 23.09
C THR A 103 -32.29 26.97 21.80
N ASN A 104 -31.88 26.23 20.78
CA ASN A 104 -31.45 26.83 19.50
C ASN A 104 -32.67 27.25 18.66
N SER A 105 -32.60 28.45 18.12
CA SER A 105 -33.57 28.92 17.12
C SER A 105 -33.29 28.29 15.74
N ASP A 106 -34.25 28.40 14.83
CA ASP A 106 -34.08 27.92 13.45
C ASP A 106 -32.93 28.64 12.74
N SER A 107 -32.70 29.92 13.02
CA SER A 107 -31.57 30.69 12.52
C SER A 107 -30.22 30.16 13.02
N ASP A 108 -30.15 29.75 14.32
CA ASP A 108 -28.93 29.19 14.89
C ASP A 108 -28.63 27.81 14.28
N ARG A 109 -29.67 26.98 14.10
CA ARG A 109 -29.53 25.69 13.42
C ARG A 109 -29.09 25.83 11.97
N ALA A 110 -29.61 26.84 11.24
CA ALA A 110 -29.16 27.14 9.89
C ALA A 110 -27.69 27.53 9.84
N ALA A 111 -27.21 28.35 10.79
CA ALA A 111 -25.80 28.71 10.90
C ALA A 111 -24.91 27.51 11.21
N LEU A 112 -25.31 26.66 12.14
CA LEU A 112 -24.59 25.41 12.47
C LEU A 112 -24.53 24.47 11.26
N ASN A 113 -25.65 24.35 10.50
CA ASN A 113 -25.66 23.55 9.26
C ASN A 113 -24.70 24.10 8.21
N GLN A 114 -24.56 25.42 8.05
CA GLN A 114 -23.57 26.01 7.15
C GLN A 114 -22.15 25.60 7.54
N GLU A 115 -21.81 25.58 8.84
CA GLU A 115 -20.50 25.12 9.30
C GLU A 115 -20.31 23.63 8.99
N VAL A 116 -21.34 22.79 9.19
CA VAL A 116 -21.29 21.35 8.84
C VAL A 116 -21.01 21.18 7.35
N GLN A 117 -21.72 21.92 6.47
CA GLN A 117 -21.48 21.87 5.02
C GLN A 117 -20.05 22.25 4.63
N GLN A 118 -19.48 23.25 5.28
CA GLN A 118 -18.08 23.63 5.06
C GLN A 118 -17.11 22.52 5.49
N ARG A 119 -17.39 21.83 6.62
CA ARG A 119 -16.58 20.68 7.07
C ARG A 119 -16.69 19.49 6.13
N LEU A 120 -17.88 19.22 5.61
CA LEU A 120 -18.09 18.18 4.60
C LEU A 120 -17.33 18.49 3.31
N ALA A 121 -17.40 19.74 2.83
CA ALA A 121 -16.63 20.18 1.66
C ALA A 121 -15.10 20.05 1.89
N GLU A 122 -14.63 20.28 3.11
CA GLU A 122 -13.22 20.11 3.46
C GLU A 122 -12.82 18.62 3.45
N ILE A 123 -13.68 17.72 3.94
CA ILE A 123 -13.45 16.27 3.83
C ILE A 123 -13.34 15.86 2.36
N ASP A 124 -14.25 16.29 1.51
CA ASP A 124 -14.20 16.01 0.06
C ASP A 124 -12.94 16.57 -0.59
N ARG A 125 -12.52 17.78 -0.17
CA ARG A 125 -11.28 18.38 -0.65
C ARG A 125 -10.07 17.54 -0.24
N VAL A 126 -9.96 17.13 1.01
CA VAL A 126 -8.89 16.26 1.51
C VAL A 126 -8.89 14.93 0.75
N ALA A 127 -10.06 14.30 0.57
CA ALA A 127 -10.19 13.04 -0.14
C ALA A 127 -9.74 13.12 -1.61
N SER A 128 -10.08 14.22 -2.30
CA SER A 128 -9.78 14.40 -3.73
C SER A 128 -8.39 14.95 -4.01
N GLN A 129 -7.79 15.70 -3.07
CA GLN A 129 -6.50 16.37 -3.29
C GLN A 129 -5.32 15.62 -2.67
N THR A 130 -5.55 14.70 -1.72
CA THR A 130 -4.48 13.88 -1.16
C THR A 130 -3.97 12.92 -2.22
N SER A 131 -2.77 13.19 -2.71
CA SER A 131 -2.14 12.39 -3.75
C SER A 131 -0.73 11.96 -3.35
N PHE A 132 -0.33 10.80 -3.82
CA PHE A 132 1.03 10.27 -3.70
C PHE A 132 1.52 9.89 -5.08
N ASN A 133 2.66 10.45 -5.49
CA ASN A 133 3.24 10.25 -6.82
C ASN A 133 2.23 10.48 -7.99
N GLY A 134 1.40 11.51 -7.87
CA GLY A 134 0.39 11.88 -8.88
C GLY A 134 -0.87 11.01 -8.92
N ARG A 135 -1.05 10.09 -7.96
CA ARG A 135 -2.26 9.28 -7.81
C ARG A 135 -2.98 9.64 -6.52
N ASN A 136 -4.29 9.80 -6.57
CA ASN A 136 -5.10 10.04 -5.38
C ASN A 136 -5.13 8.79 -4.51
N VAL A 137 -5.09 9.00 -3.19
CA VAL A 137 -4.91 7.90 -2.22
C VAL A 137 -6.22 7.56 -1.51
N LEU A 138 -7.14 8.53 -1.38
CA LEU A 138 -8.32 8.45 -0.53
C LEU A 138 -9.66 8.53 -1.28
N ASP A 139 -9.63 8.61 -2.60
CA ASP A 139 -10.84 8.66 -3.44
C ASP A 139 -11.33 7.27 -3.89
N GLY A 140 -10.70 6.20 -3.43
CA GLY A 140 -11.00 4.82 -3.82
C GLY A 140 -10.38 4.38 -5.14
N SER A 141 -9.82 5.29 -5.95
CA SER A 141 -9.22 4.97 -7.25
C SER A 141 -7.86 4.29 -7.13
N PHE A 142 -7.19 4.41 -5.98
CA PHE A 142 -5.87 3.81 -5.76
C PHE A 142 -5.90 2.29 -5.77
N GLY A 143 -6.96 1.70 -5.19
CA GLY A 143 -7.14 0.27 -5.12
C GLY A 143 -6.21 -0.41 -4.12
N SER A 144 -5.76 -1.64 -4.44
CA SER A 144 -4.79 -2.38 -3.64
C SER A 144 -3.40 -2.21 -4.21
N ALA A 145 -2.47 -1.73 -3.39
CA ALA A 145 -1.06 -1.61 -3.72
C ALA A 145 -0.25 -2.73 -3.05
N LEU A 146 0.49 -3.48 -3.84
CA LEU A 146 1.39 -4.52 -3.34
C LEU A 146 2.84 -4.01 -3.44
N PHE A 147 3.52 -3.99 -2.31
CA PHE A 147 4.93 -3.61 -2.20
C PHE A 147 5.79 -4.86 -2.03
N GLN A 148 6.68 -5.13 -2.98
CA GLN A 148 7.63 -6.22 -2.88
C GLN A 148 8.72 -5.85 -1.85
N VAL A 149 8.70 -6.50 -0.68
CA VAL A 149 9.58 -6.22 0.46
C VAL A 149 10.62 -7.32 0.71
N GLY A 150 10.70 -8.28 -0.19
CA GLY A 150 11.69 -9.34 -0.14
C GLY A 150 12.33 -9.62 -1.48
N ALA A 151 13.37 -10.45 -1.47
CA ALA A 151 14.12 -10.82 -2.67
C ALA A 151 13.42 -11.89 -3.52
N ASN A 152 12.46 -12.65 -2.95
CA ASN A 152 11.77 -13.71 -3.62
C ASN A 152 10.35 -13.30 -4.03
N VAL A 153 9.82 -13.94 -5.07
CA VAL A 153 8.47 -13.71 -5.56
C VAL A 153 7.45 -14.05 -4.47
N GLY A 154 6.50 -13.13 -4.22
CA GLY A 154 5.44 -13.32 -3.23
C GLY A 154 5.74 -12.73 -1.85
N GLU A 155 6.94 -12.24 -1.59
CA GLU A 155 7.28 -11.53 -0.35
C GLU A 155 6.78 -10.08 -0.43
N THR A 156 5.45 -9.91 -0.40
CA THR A 156 4.77 -8.62 -0.57
C THR A 156 4.00 -8.20 0.66
N ILE A 157 3.92 -6.88 0.89
CA ILE A 157 2.98 -6.26 1.83
C ILE A 157 1.91 -5.56 1.00
N GLY A 158 0.64 -5.86 1.28
CA GLY A 158 -0.51 -5.24 0.65
C GLY A 158 -1.03 -4.07 1.49
N LEU A 159 -1.22 -2.93 0.85
CA LEU A 159 -1.96 -1.80 1.41
C LEU A 159 -3.23 -1.62 0.58
N ASN A 160 -4.39 -1.78 1.21
CA ASN A 160 -5.68 -1.65 0.54
C ASN A 160 -6.24 -0.24 0.79
N LEU A 161 -6.34 0.53 -0.27
CA LEU A 161 -6.88 1.89 -0.31
C LEU A 161 -8.04 1.98 -1.33
N SER A 162 -8.81 0.90 -1.46
CA SER A 162 -9.96 0.83 -2.39
C SER A 162 -11.21 1.52 -1.85
N THR A 163 -11.21 1.88 -0.55
CA THR A 163 -12.35 2.56 0.07
C THR A 163 -12.25 4.06 -0.15
N SER A 164 -13.24 4.64 -0.81
CA SER A 164 -13.38 6.09 -0.91
C SER A 164 -13.85 6.67 0.42
N ILE A 165 -13.28 7.80 0.82
CA ILE A 165 -13.71 8.59 1.99
C ILE A 165 -14.45 9.88 1.58
N ARG A 166 -14.82 10.00 0.30
CA ARG A 166 -15.65 11.12 -0.17
C ARG A 166 -17.03 11.05 0.48
N THR A 167 -17.62 12.20 0.75
CA THR A 167 -18.93 12.28 1.40
C THR A 167 -20.05 11.59 0.60
N ALA A 168 -19.91 11.50 -0.72
CA ALA A 168 -20.84 10.77 -1.58
C ALA A 168 -20.81 9.25 -1.36
N ASP A 169 -19.66 8.71 -0.88
CA ASP A 169 -19.44 7.27 -0.71
C ASP A 169 -19.53 6.87 0.78
N VAL A 170 -19.09 7.77 1.68
CA VAL A 170 -19.16 7.58 3.14
C VAL A 170 -20.53 8.04 3.62
N GLY A 171 -21.35 7.12 4.07
CA GLY A 171 -22.72 7.39 4.52
C GLY A 171 -23.78 7.00 3.50
N ALA A 172 -23.41 6.57 2.31
CA ALA A 172 -24.26 5.69 1.54
C ALA A 172 -24.43 4.42 2.37
N VAL A 173 -25.40 4.43 3.31
CA VAL A 173 -25.98 3.20 3.79
C VAL A 173 -26.26 2.43 2.53
N ALA A 174 -25.71 1.20 2.42
CA ALA A 174 -26.06 0.33 1.32
C ALA A 174 -27.59 0.39 1.23
N THR A 175 -28.10 1.19 0.32
CA THR A 175 -29.44 1.04 -0.13
C THR A 175 -29.38 -0.31 -0.78
N ALA A 176 -29.64 -1.37 0.03
CA ALA A 176 -30.10 -2.60 -0.57
C ALA A 176 -31.17 -2.09 -1.51
N THR A 177 -30.90 -2.09 -2.80
CA THR A 177 -31.93 -2.03 -3.82
C THR A 177 -32.93 -3.02 -3.29
N SER A 178 -34.09 -2.54 -2.80
CA SER A 178 -35.16 -3.43 -2.45
C SER A 178 -35.28 -4.28 -3.70
N VAL A 179 -34.85 -5.53 -3.58
CA VAL A 179 -35.22 -6.53 -4.59
C VAL A 179 -36.71 -6.34 -4.62
N ASP A 180 -37.19 -5.87 -5.78
CA ASP A 180 -38.57 -5.54 -5.95
C ASP A 180 -39.35 -6.75 -5.44
N LEU A 181 -40.08 -6.58 -4.34
CA LEU A 181 -40.79 -7.68 -3.69
C LEU A 181 -41.76 -8.32 -4.71
N ASP A 182 -42.14 -7.55 -5.75
CA ASP A 182 -42.91 -8.03 -6.89
C ASP A 182 -42.18 -9.10 -7.72
N THR A 183 -40.83 -9.06 -7.81
CA THR A 183 -40.07 -10.11 -8.49
C THR A 183 -39.88 -11.37 -7.64
N LEU A 184 -39.90 -11.25 -6.32
CA LEU A 184 -39.86 -12.41 -5.42
C LEU A 184 -41.24 -13.06 -5.22
N ILE A 185 -42.34 -12.35 -5.47
CA ILE A 185 -43.71 -12.83 -5.34
C ILE A 185 -44.26 -13.39 -6.68
N ALA A 186 -43.57 -13.10 -7.80
CA ALA A 186 -44.00 -13.64 -9.11
C ALA A 186 -43.83 -15.16 -9.27
N GLU A 187 -43.10 -15.82 -8.37
CA GLU A 187 -42.98 -17.29 -8.35
C GLU A 187 -43.87 -18.00 -7.30
N GLY A 188 -44.64 -17.28 -6.53
CA GLY A 188 -45.53 -17.90 -5.52
C GLY A 188 -46.76 -17.07 -5.24
N THR A 189 -47.81 -17.31 -6.02
CA THR A 189 -49.21 -16.96 -5.81
C THR A 189 -49.59 -16.46 -4.44
N THR A 190 -49.71 -15.16 -4.21
CA THR A 190 -50.86 -14.40 -3.66
C THR A 190 -50.43 -12.95 -3.45
N ALA A 191 -51.08 -12.05 -4.16
CA ALA A 191 -50.89 -10.61 -4.05
C ALA A 191 -51.18 -10.11 -2.62
N VAL A 192 -50.18 -9.65 -1.91
CA VAL A 192 -50.35 -8.75 -0.81
C VAL A 192 -50.10 -7.34 -1.32
N THR A 193 -51.18 -6.64 -1.63
CA THR A 193 -51.17 -5.21 -1.96
C THR A 193 -50.81 -4.42 -0.69
N GLY A 194 -49.52 -4.20 -0.48
CA GLY A 194 -48.98 -3.31 0.54
C GLY A 194 -48.20 -2.19 -0.17
N SER A 195 -48.65 -0.96 0.00
CA SER A 195 -47.98 0.24 -0.48
C SER A 195 -46.54 0.24 -0.01
N ALA A 196 -45.56 0.14 -0.97
CA ALA A 196 -44.14 0.26 -0.67
C ALA A 196 -43.86 1.70 -0.25
N ALA A 197 -43.60 1.92 1.03
CA ALA A 197 -43.07 3.18 1.51
C ALA A 197 -41.58 3.24 1.10
N THR A 198 -41.27 4.03 0.09
CA THR A 198 -39.89 4.32 -0.31
C THR A 198 -39.32 5.31 0.68
N TYR A 199 -38.48 4.85 1.59
CA TYR A 199 -37.69 5.75 2.46
C TYR A 199 -36.45 6.20 1.68
N THR A 200 -36.53 7.37 1.08
CA THR A 200 -35.36 8.08 0.54
C THR A 200 -34.70 8.84 1.69
N PHE A 201 -33.59 8.32 2.19
CA PHE A 201 -32.69 9.10 3.02
C PHE A 201 -31.91 10.05 2.10
N ASP A 202 -32.34 11.31 2.04
CA ASP A 202 -31.59 12.36 1.40
C ASP A 202 -30.46 12.81 2.35
N ALA A 203 -29.21 12.46 2.00
CA ALA A 203 -28.03 12.85 2.76
C ALA A 203 -27.81 14.37 2.82
N THR A 204 -28.56 15.15 2.03
CA THR A 204 -28.57 16.61 2.07
C THR A 204 -29.40 17.17 3.21
N ASN A 205 -30.19 16.34 3.88
CA ASN A 205 -31.07 16.76 4.97
C ASN A 205 -30.92 15.86 6.20
N LEU A 206 -29.74 15.91 6.82
CA LEU A 206 -29.41 15.19 8.08
C LEU A 206 -30.26 15.64 9.28
N ILE A 207 -31.09 16.66 9.12
CA ILE A 207 -32.07 17.13 10.09
C ILE A 207 -33.44 16.85 9.47
N GLY A 208 -33.89 15.57 9.61
CA GLY A 208 -35.14 15.13 9.03
C GLY A 208 -36.33 15.95 9.49
N ASP A 209 -37.14 16.36 8.52
CA ASP A 209 -38.49 16.80 8.75
C ASP A 209 -39.32 15.58 9.24
N TYR A 210 -39.56 15.51 10.54
CA TYR A 210 -40.37 14.50 11.16
C TYR A 210 -41.90 14.73 10.96
N SER A 211 -42.27 15.58 10.00
CA SER A 211 -43.66 16.00 9.85
C SER A 211 -44.54 15.00 9.10
N THR A 212 -44.00 13.88 8.58
CA THR A 212 -44.79 12.88 7.86
C THR A 212 -44.66 11.48 8.44
N VAL A 213 -45.03 11.30 9.73
CA VAL A 213 -45.39 9.99 10.20
C VAL A 213 -46.86 9.78 9.85
N PRO A 214 -47.23 8.87 8.94
CA PRO A 214 -48.65 8.55 8.73
C PRO A 214 -49.20 7.96 10.03
N ALA A 215 -50.29 8.50 10.49
CA ALA A 215 -51.01 7.97 11.63
C ALA A 215 -51.42 6.53 11.31
N VAL A 216 -50.99 5.60 12.19
CA VAL A 216 -51.48 4.22 12.18
C VAL A 216 -52.93 4.27 12.57
N ALA A 217 -53.81 3.86 11.68
CA ALA A 217 -55.23 3.62 11.97
C ALA A 217 -55.41 2.24 12.58
#